data_a3c1df402be3ee4619a78674ebc1ee42
#
_entry.id   a3c1df402be3ee4619a78674ebc1ee42
#
_cell.length_a   1.000
_cell.length_b   1.000
_cell.length_c   1.000
_cell.angle_alpha   90.00
_cell.angle_beta   90.00
_cell.angle_gamma   90.00
#
_symmetry.space_group_name_H-M   'P 1'
#
loop_
_entity.id
_entity.type
_entity.pdbx_description
1 polymer ?
#
loop_
_entity_poly.entity_id
_entity_poly.type
_entity_poly.pdbx_seq_one_letter_code
_entity_poly.pdbx_strand_id
1 'polypeptide(L)'
;MQDELTEKQKEADKLRKMNAEQKHQYELEKAEKERDDYKQQLESYKMRQEAMAMFNEAGMQAPESLLNMVVQDTAEATKEAVDSFVSMVNQEVQRQLESKATQNHVVGNHIEAPKTDEAWKTFLN
;
A
#
# COMPACT_ATOMS: atom_id res chain seq x y z
N MET A 1 24.11 20.82 5.75
CA MET A 1 23.97 22.24 6.15
C MET A 1 24.61 23.18 5.17
N GLN A 2 25.86 22.96 4.76
CA GLN A 2 26.52 23.83 3.77
C GLN A 2 25.86 23.74 2.40
N ASP A 3 25.34 22.60 2.02
CA ASP A 3 24.69 22.41 0.72
C ASP A 3 23.36 23.15 0.63
N GLU A 4 22.59 23.19 1.72
CA GLU A 4 21.33 23.96 1.75
C GLU A 4 21.56 25.46 1.64
N LEU A 5 22.56 25.96 2.34
CA LEU A 5 22.94 27.37 2.27
C LEU A 5 23.42 27.75 0.88
N THR A 6 24.20 26.88 0.25
CA THR A 6 24.72 27.11 -1.10
C THR A 6 23.57 27.15 -2.13
N GLU A 7 22.59 26.26 -1.99
CA GLU A 7 21.42 26.24 -2.88
C GLU A 7 20.56 27.48 -2.70
N LYS A 8 20.31 27.90 -1.47
CA LYS A 8 19.57 29.12 -1.16
C LYS A 8 20.30 30.36 -1.70
N GLN A 9 21.63 30.39 -1.60
CA GLN A 9 22.43 31.49 -2.13
C GLN A 9 22.36 31.54 -3.65
N LYS A 10 22.43 30.39 -4.32
CA LYS A 10 22.31 30.30 -5.78
C LYS A 10 20.94 30.77 -6.25
N GLU A 11 19.90 30.36 -5.55
CA GLU A 11 18.53 30.80 -5.85
C GLU A 11 18.40 32.30 -5.66
N ALA A 12 18.90 32.85 -4.57
CA ALA A 12 18.87 34.30 -4.31
C ALA A 12 19.63 35.08 -5.37
N ASP A 13 20.80 34.61 -5.80
CA ASP A 13 21.59 35.25 -6.84
C ASP A 13 20.89 35.18 -8.20
N LYS A 14 20.25 34.07 -8.50
CA LYS A 14 19.47 33.88 -9.72
C LYS A 14 18.31 34.86 -9.75
N LEU A 15 17.58 34.99 -8.63
CA LEU A 15 16.47 35.93 -8.51
C LEU A 15 16.89 37.38 -8.66
N ARG A 16 18.08 37.75 -8.15
CA ARG A 16 18.60 39.12 -8.30
C ARG A 16 18.90 39.49 -9.75
N LYS A 17 19.33 38.53 -10.55
CA LYS A 17 19.71 38.76 -11.95
C LYS A 17 18.53 38.77 -12.89
N MET A 18 17.37 38.38 -12.43
CA MET A 18 16.13 38.38 -13.23
C MET A 18 15.48 39.74 -13.21
N ASN A 19 14.91 40.13 -14.36
CA ASN A 19 14.04 41.31 -14.43
C ASN A 19 12.67 40.96 -13.83
N ALA A 20 11.80 41.97 -13.68
CA ALA A 20 10.50 41.81 -13.02
C ALA A 20 9.63 40.75 -13.71
N GLU A 21 9.66 40.71 -15.03
CA GLU A 21 8.89 39.78 -15.83
C GLU A 21 9.39 38.35 -15.66
N GLN A 22 10.71 38.14 -15.69
CA GLN A 22 11.34 36.85 -15.45
C GLN A 22 11.11 36.34 -14.03
N LYS A 23 11.16 37.22 -13.04
CA LYS A 23 10.84 36.88 -11.64
C LYS A 23 9.40 36.42 -11.51
N HIS A 24 8.47 37.12 -12.12
CA HIS A 24 7.07 36.74 -12.08
C HIS A 24 6.86 35.36 -12.70
N GLN A 25 7.47 35.13 -13.85
CA GLN A 25 7.38 33.83 -14.54
C GLN A 25 8.01 32.71 -13.73
N TYR A 26 9.17 32.95 -13.11
CA TYR A 26 9.83 31.99 -12.25
C TYR A 26 8.96 31.62 -11.03
N GLU A 27 8.39 32.62 -10.38
CA GLU A 27 7.50 32.42 -9.23
C GLU A 27 6.24 31.65 -9.62
N LEU A 28 5.69 31.95 -10.80
CA LEU A 28 4.52 31.26 -11.31
C LEU A 28 4.81 29.79 -11.59
N GLU A 29 5.91 29.50 -12.25
CA GLU A 29 6.34 28.13 -12.54
C GLU A 29 6.61 27.33 -11.26
N LYS A 30 7.25 27.99 -10.28
CA LYS A 30 7.51 27.39 -8.98
C LYS A 30 6.21 27.06 -8.25
N ALA A 31 5.26 27.99 -8.24
CA ALA A 31 3.96 27.80 -7.61
C ALA A 31 3.16 26.68 -8.29
N GLU A 32 3.20 26.61 -9.61
CA GLU A 32 2.53 25.54 -10.37
C GLU A 32 3.13 24.19 -10.07
N LYS A 33 4.45 24.11 -9.98
CA LYS A 33 5.16 22.87 -9.65
C LYS A 33 4.80 22.40 -8.25
N GLU A 34 4.81 23.32 -7.28
CA GLU A 34 4.43 22.99 -5.90
C GLU A 34 2.98 22.50 -5.84
N ARG A 35 2.09 23.18 -6.55
CA ARG A 35 0.68 22.76 -6.64
C ARG A 35 0.55 21.36 -7.20
N ASP A 36 1.25 21.06 -8.28
CA ASP A 36 1.20 19.74 -8.91
C ASP A 36 1.78 18.65 -8.01
N ASP A 37 2.86 18.96 -7.29
CA ASP A 37 3.46 18.05 -6.32
C ASP A 37 2.48 17.74 -5.18
N TYR A 38 1.82 18.75 -4.62
CA TYR A 38 0.81 18.56 -3.58
C TYR A 38 -0.38 17.76 -4.09
N LYS A 39 -0.79 18.02 -5.31
CA LYS A 39 -1.89 17.30 -5.95
C LYS A 39 -1.55 15.82 -6.10
N GLN A 40 -0.33 15.50 -6.54
CA GLN A 40 0.16 14.13 -6.63
C GLN A 40 0.18 13.45 -5.27
N GLN A 41 0.65 14.14 -4.25
CA GLN A 41 0.68 13.61 -2.89
C GLN A 41 -0.73 13.31 -2.39
N LEU A 42 -1.68 14.19 -2.67
CA LEU A 42 -3.07 14.00 -2.29
C LEU A 42 -3.68 12.80 -3.01
N GLU A 43 -3.43 12.66 -4.30
CA GLU A 43 -3.91 11.53 -5.09
C GLU A 43 -3.32 10.20 -4.58
N SER A 44 -2.02 10.18 -4.28
CA SER A 44 -1.37 9.02 -3.69
C SER A 44 -1.98 8.65 -2.33
N TYR A 45 -2.24 9.66 -1.52
CA TYR A 45 -2.88 9.45 -0.22
C TYR A 45 -4.27 8.83 -0.38
N LYS A 46 -5.07 9.36 -1.29
CA LYS A 46 -6.40 8.83 -1.58
C LYS A 46 -6.33 7.38 -2.07
N MET A 47 -5.40 7.08 -2.95
CA MET A 47 -5.22 5.71 -3.45
C MET A 47 -4.83 4.75 -2.33
N ARG A 48 -3.96 5.19 -1.41
CA ARG A 48 -3.61 4.37 -0.24
C ARG A 48 -4.81 4.10 0.64
N GLN A 49 -5.65 5.11 0.86
CA GLN A 49 -6.88 4.96 1.65
C GLN A 49 -7.85 3.98 0.98
N GLU A 50 -8.02 4.09 -0.32
CA GLU A 50 -8.87 3.16 -1.08
C GLU A 50 -8.33 1.74 -1.05
N ALA A 51 -7.01 1.57 -1.21
CA ALA A 51 -6.38 0.25 -1.12
C ALA A 51 -6.56 -0.35 0.28
N MET A 52 -6.39 0.46 1.32
CA MET A 52 -6.61 0.03 2.69
C MET A 52 -8.06 -0.43 2.91
N ALA A 53 -9.03 0.33 2.39
CA ALA A 53 -10.44 -0.02 2.48
C ALA A 53 -10.75 -1.34 1.76
N MET A 54 -10.15 -1.55 0.59
CA MET A 54 -10.30 -2.79 -0.16
C MET A 54 -9.77 -4.00 0.59
N PHE A 55 -8.59 -3.86 1.21
CA PHE A 55 -8.03 -4.92 2.05
C PHE A 55 -8.92 -5.20 3.26
N ASN A 56 -9.43 -4.17 3.90
CA ASN A 56 -10.34 -4.32 5.03
C ASN A 56 -11.64 -5.04 4.63
N GLU A 57 -12.20 -4.74 3.47
CA GLU A 57 -13.37 -5.44 2.94
C GLU A 57 -13.09 -6.92 2.69
N ALA A 58 -11.86 -7.23 2.30
CA ALA A 58 -11.43 -8.61 2.11
C ALA A 58 -11.07 -9.32 3.42
N GLY A 59 -11.21 -8.62 4.55
CA GLY A 59 -10.87 -9.18 5.87
C GLY A 59 -9.39 -9.17 6.18
N MET A 60 -8.62 -8.33 5.48
CA MET A 60 -7.18 -8.25 5.65
C MET A 60 -6.76 -6.89 6.20
N GLN A 61 -5.74 -6.91 7.05
CA GLN A 61 -5.07 -5.68 7.48
C GLN A 61 -3.76 -5.56 6.72
N ALA A 62 -3.65 -4.53 5.88
CA ALA A 62 -2.46 -4.31 5.10
C ALA A 62 -1.47 -3.44 5.85
N PRO A 63 -0.23 -3.90 6.07
CA PRO A 63 0.81 -3.04 6.61
C PRO A 63 1.24 -1.99 5.58
N GLU A 64 1.92 -0.97 6.05
CA GLU A 64 2.38 0.12 5.21
C GLU A 64 3.25 -0.35 4.03
N SER A 65 4.11 -1.33 4.28
CA SER A 65 4.95 -1.92 3.25
C SER A 65 4.14 -2.53 2.10
N LEU A 66 3.03 -3.19 2.43
CA LEU A 66 2.15 -3.77 1.42
C LEU A 66 1.41 -2.68 0.65
N LEU A 67 0.92 -1.66 1.34
CA LEU A 67 0.28 -0.52 0.69
C LEU A 67 1.21 0.16 -0.31
N ASN A 68 2.48 0.32 0.06
CA ASN A 68 3.48 0.89 -0.83
C ASN A 68 3.71 0.04 -2.08
N MET A 69 3.56 -1.28 -1.97
CA MET A 69 3.71 -2.18 -3.10
C MET A 69 2.53 -2.16 -4.07
N VAL A 70 1.31 -2.02 -3.54
CA VAL A 70 0.10 -2.11 -4.36
C VAL A 70 -0.33 -0.77 -4.94
N VAL A 71 0.05 0.35 -4.32
CA VAL A 71 -0.28 1.68 -4.84
C VAL A 71 0.52 1.94 -6.11
N GLN A 72 -0.20 2.12 -7.21
CA GLN A 72 0.36 2.38 -8.52
C GLN A 72 0.05 3.81 -8.96
N ASP A 73 0.42 4.15 -10.19
CA ASP A 73 0.21 5.50 -10.72
C ASP A 73 -1.26 5.81 -10.98
N THR A 74 -2.07 4.80 -11.21
CA THR A 74 -3.50 4.97 -11.48
C THR A 74 -4.35 4.20 -10.47
N ALA A 75 -5.58 4.67 -10.28
CA ALA A 75 -6.54 4.00 -9.40
C ALA A 75 -6.88 2.60 -9.92
N GLU A 76 -7.00 2.44 -11.23
CA GLU A 76 -7.31 1.14 -11.84
C GLU A 76 -6.20 0.12 -11.63
N ALA A 77 -4.93 0.53 -11.85
CA ALA A 77 -3.78 -0.33 -11.63
C ALA A 77 -3.64 -0.70 -10.15
N THR A 78 -3.92 0.24 -9.25
CA THR A 78 -3.92 -0.02 -7.81
C THR A 78 -4.98 -1.05 -7.44
N LYS A 79 -6.19 -0.90 -7.96
CA LYS A 79 -7.28 -1.85 -7.73
C LYS A 79 -6.91 -3.25 -8.21
N GLU A 80 -6.35 -3.36 -9.41
CA GLU A 80 -5.90 -4.63 -9.96
C GLU A 80 -4.82 -5.28 -9.09
N ALA A 81 -3.87 -4.48 -8.61
CA ALA A 81 -2.81 -4.98 -7.72
C ALA A 81 -3.38 -5.50 -6.41
N VAL A 82 -4.33 -4.78 -5.81
CA VAL A 82 -5.00 -5.22 -4.57
C VAL A 82 -5.79 -6.49 -4.82
N ASP A 83 -6.59 -6.53 -5.88
CA ASP A 83 -7.40 -7.71 -6.22
C ASP A 83 -6.52 -8.93 -6.46
N SER A 84 -5.43 -8.76 -7.19
CA SER A 84 -4.48 -9.84 -7.46
C SER A 84 -3.84 -10.37 -6.18
N PHE A 85 -3.46 -9.48 -5.29
CA PHE A 85 -2.86 -9.86 -4.02
C PHE A 85 -3.85 -10.60 -3.13
N VAL A 86 -5.06 -10.08 -3.00
CA VAL A 86 -6.12 -10.71 -2.20
C VAL A 86 -6.45 -12.08 -2.77
N SER A 87 -6.56 -12.20 -4.09
CA SER A 87 -6.81 -13.48 -4.75
C SER A 87 -5.70 -14.49 -4.47
N MET A 88 -4.46 -14.04 -4.56
CA MET A 88 -3.29 -14.89 -4.30
C MET A 88 -3.28 -15.40 -2.85
N VAL A 89 -3.56 -14.53 -1.90
CA VAL A 89 -3.61 -14.90 -0.48
C VAL A 89 -4.77 -15.88 -0.23
N ASN A 90 -5.93 -15.62 -0.80
CA ASN A 90 -7.09 -16.49 -0.65
C ASN A 90 -6.83 -17.89 -1.24
N GLN A 91 -6.17 -17.95 -2.39
CA GLN A 91 -5.77 -19.21 -3.00
C GLN A 91 -4.79 -19.98 -2.12
N GLU A 92 -3.83 -19.29 -1.54
CA GLU A 92 -2.85 -19.93 -0.65
C GLU A 92 -3.50 -20.41 0.64
N VAL A 93 -4.40 -19.61 1.22
CA VAL A 93 -5.17 -20.01 2.40
C VAL A 93 -6.00 -21.23 2.09
N GLN A 94 -6.68 -21.25 0.95
CA GLN A 94 -7.50 -22.37 0.51
C GLN A 94 -6.66 -23.64 0.33
N ARG A 95 -5.52 -23.49 -0.32
CA ARG A 95 -4.58 -24.61 -0.52
C ARG A 95 -4.10 -25.19 0.82
N GLN A 96 -3.77 -24.33 1.77
CA GLN A 96 -3.34 -24.77 3.09
C GLN A 96 -4.46 -25.45 3.87
N LEU A 97 -5.67 -24.92 3.78
CA LEU A 97 -6.84 -25.52 4.43
C LEU A 97 -7.14 -26.91 3.83
N GLU A 98 -7.07 -27.04 2.53
CA GLU A 98 -7.26 -28.34 1.85
C GLU A 98 -6.18 -29.34 2.26
N SER A 99 -4.94 -28.88 2.31
CA SER A 99 -3.82 -29.72 2.74
C SER A 99 -4.01 -30.20 4.19
N LYS A 100 -4.39 -29.29 5.08
CA LYS A 100 -4.66 -29.64 6.47
C LYS A 100 -5.89 -30.53 6.63
N ALA A 101 -6.93 -30.26 5.86
CA ALA A 101 -8.13 -31.09 5.87
C ALA A 101 -7.82 -32.52 5.39
N THR A 102 -6.99 -32.65 4.36
CA THR A 102 -6.55 -33.94 3.87
C THR A 102 -5.71 -34.69 4.92
N GLN A 103 -4.78 -33.99 5.56
CA GLN A 103 -3.97 -34.55 6.63
C GLN A 103 -4.83 -34.95 7.84
N ASN A 104 -5.75 -34.07 8.22
CA ASN A 104 -6.68 -34.33 9.32
C ASN A 104 -7.61 -35.48 8.99
N HIS A 105 -8.01 -35.62 7.73
CA HIS A 105 -8.86 -36.71 7.30
C HIS A 105 -8.14 -38.06 7.45
N VAL A 106 -6.88 -38.13 7.05
CA VAL A 106 -6.07 -39.32 7.21
C VAL A 106 -5.89 -39.65 8.69
N VAL A 107 -5.56 -38.62 9.50
CA VAL A 107 -5.43 -38.77 10.94
C VAL A 107 -6.79 -39.00 11.60
N GLY A 108 -7.85 -38.33 11.10
CA GLY A 108 -9.20 -38.46 11.61
C GLY A 108 -9.79 -39.84 11.45
N ASN A 109 -9.47 -40.54 10.38
CA ASN A 109 -9.86 -41.95 10.21
C ASN A 109 -9.23 -42.87 11.26
N HIS A 110 -8.11 -42.45 11.80
CA HIS A 110 -7.36 -43.20 12.77
C HIS A 110 -7.71 -42.83 14.21
N ILE A 111 -8.21 -41.63 14.42
CA ILE A 111 -8.61 -41.11 15.72
C ILE A 111 -10.12 -41.26 15.86
N GLU A 112 -10.56 -41.81 16.97
CA GLU A 112 -11.96 -41.94 17.28
C GLU A 112 -12.64 -40.57 17.45
N ALA A 113 -13.95 -40.53 17.15
CA ALA A 113 -14.73 -39.30 17.19
C ALA A 113 -14.59 -38.50 18.51
N PRO A 114 -14.55 -39.09 19.70
CA PRO A 114 -14.39 -38.33 20.94
C PRO A 114 -13.10 -37.54 21.00
N LYS A 115 -12.01 -38.10 20.50
CA LYS A 115 -10.72 -37.40 20.45
C LYS A 115 -10.73 -36.24 19.47
N THR A 116 -11.46 -36.41 18.39
CA THR A 116 -11.63 -35.35 17.40
C THR A 116 -12.36 -34.14 18.00
N ASP A 117 -13.38 -34.41 18.79
CA ASP A 117 -14.14 -33.35 19.46
C ASP A 117 -13.29 -32.58 20.49
N GLU A 118 -12.46 -33.28 21.22
CA GLU A 118 -11.53 -32.67 22.18
C GLU A 118 -10.48 -31.83 21.46
N ALA A 119 -9.95 -32.30 20.35
CA ALA A 119 -8.99 -31.56 19.55
C ALA A 119 -9.64 -30.27 19.00
N TRP A 120 -10.90 -30.33 18.60
CA TRP A 120 -11.67 -29.15 18.18
C TRP A 120 -11.78 -28.12 19.29
N LYS A 121 -12.12 -28.54 20.49
CA LYS A 121 -12.27 -27.65 21.66
C LYS A 121 -10.94 -26.98 22.01
N THR A 122 -9.85 -27.72 21.95
CA THR A 122 -8.51 -27.19 22.19
C THR A 122 -8.11 -26.17 21.11
N PHE A 123 -8.47 -26.45 19.88
CA PHE A 123 -8.17 -25.57 18.76
C PHE A 123 -8.96 -24.27 18.83
N LEU A 124 -10.21 -24.30 19.26
CA LEU A 124 -11.07 -23.14 19.38
C LEU A 124 -10.74 -22.26 20.58
N ASN A 125 -10.13 -22.81 21.60
CA ASN A 125 -9.67 -22.07 22.77
C ASN A 125 -8.25 -21.52 22.55
#